data_e77a5b2aae2c27d88a6e3e6ff5661bda
#
_entry.id   e77a5b2aae2c27d88a6e3e6ff5661bda
#
_cell.length_a   1.000
_cell.length_b   1.000
_cell.length_c   1.000
_cell.angle_alpha   90.00
_cell.angle_beta   90.00
_cell.angle_gamma   90.00
#
_symmetry.space_group_name_H-M   'P 1'
#
loop_
_entity.id
_entity.type
_entity.pdbx_description
1 polymer ?
#
loop_
_entity_poly.entity_id
_entity_poly.type
_entity_poly.pdbx_seq_one_letter_code
_entity_poly.pdbx_strand_id
1 'polypeptide(L)'
;SFKEWSWFPHGSGKDFTLTKCMETLEPLRQELTVFSGLSNPAVRRVHGHANADQFLTGADTGADGDYQNSISLDQVFAAHAGKHTRHSSLVMSTDGGTGSPRGSHTLSYDRNGRPIPAEHKPKRIFDMLFVKDGPDAAHRLALSQSALDDLMEDARSLQRSLSKRDQETLSEYLQSVRDTEVKIERSKRWLNIPLPQVKADHLNLDITPEDPRTFLQTMYELCLLYTSDAADELCR
;
A
#
# COMPACT_ATOMS: atom_id res chain seq x y z
N SER A 1 9.10 9.84 -33.24
CA SER A 1 8.24 10.98 -32.93
C SER A 1 7.70 10.85 -31.50
N PHE A 2 7.52 11.94 -30.79
CA PHE A 2 6.98 11.91 -29.41
C PHE A 2 5.60 11.22 -29.36
N LYS A 3 4.84 11.30 -30.42
CA LYS A 3 3.51 10.65 -30.55
C LYS A 3 3.59 9.11 -30.59
N GLU A 4 4.64 8.54 -31.11
CA GLU A 4 4.80 7.08 -31.15
C GLU A 4 4.98 6.45 -29.77
N TRP A 5 5.52 7.21 -28.84
CA TRP A 5 5.82 6.80 -27.46
C TRP A 5 4.81 7.34 -26.43
N SER A 6 3.69 7.91 -26.91
CA SER A 6 2.61 8.34 -26.02
C SER A 6 2.06 7.16 -25.23
N TRP A 7 1.73 7.36 -23.97
CA TRP A 7 0.97 6.37 -23.20
C TRP A 7 -0.45 6.18 -23.77
N PHE A 8 -1.05 7.27 -24.29
CA PHE A 8 -2.40 7.18 -24.83
C PHE A 8 -2.39 6.65 -26.27
N PRO A 9 -3.23 5.62 -26.58
CA PRO A 9 -3.38 5.12 -27.93
C PRO A 9 -3.99 6.18 -28.86
N HIS A 10 -3.87 5.97 -30.16
CA HIS A 10 -4.44 6.83 -31.16
C HIS A 10 -5.83 6.33 -31.59
N GLY A 11 -6.76 7.26 -31.83
CA GLY A 11 -8.14 6.91 -32.16
C GLY A 11 -9.04 6.78 -30.93
N SER A 12 -10.22 6.23 -31.15
CA SER A 12 -11.23 6.06 -30.09
C SER A 12 -12.10 4.83 -30.36
N GLY A 13 -12.86 4.41 -29.36
CA GLY A 13 -13.72 3.22 -29.45
C GLY A 13 -12.90 1.93 -29.54
N LYS A 14 -13.38 0.96 -30.30
CA LYS A 14 -12.73 -0.35 -30.44
C LYS A 14 -11.55 -0.36 -31.43
N ASP A 15 -11.46 0.64 -32.30
CA ASP A 15 -10.50 0.71 -33.40
C ASP A 15 -9.26 1.57 -33.07
N PHE A 16 -8.96 1.75 -31.79
CA PHE A 16 -7.76 2.46 -31.36
C PHE A 16 -6.48 1.73 -31.76
N THR A 17 -5.42 2.49 -32.03
CA THR A 17 -4.11 1.95 -32.38
C THR A 17 -3.16 2.11 -31.18
N LEU A 18 -2.55 1.00 -30.77
CA LEU A 18 -1.54 1.02 -29.70
C LEU A 18 -0.29 1.79 -30.13
N THR A 19 0.34 2.45 -29.18
CA THR A 19 1.62 3.10 -29.38
C THR A 19 2.79 2.14 -29.05
N LYS A 20 4.03 2.53 -29.35
CA LYS A 20 5.20 1.71 -29.06
C LYS A 20 5.35 1.31 -27.60
N CYS A 21 4.99 2.17 -26.67
CA CYS A 21 5.04 1.83 -25.24
C CYS A 21 3.92 0.86 -24.81
N MET A 22 2.94 0.62 -25.64
CA MET A 22 1.81 -0.28 -25.38
C MET A 22 1.84 -1.56 -26.25
N GLU A 23 2.80 -1.73 -27.15
CA GLU A 23 2.86 -2.88 -28.07
C GLU A 23 2.82 -4.24 -27.35
N THR A 24 3.41 -4.33 -26.17
CA THR A 24 3.39 -5.55 -25.34
C THR A 24 2.00 -5.91 -24.83
N LEU A 25 1.04 -4.98 -24.87
CA LEU A 25 -0.35 -5.18 -24.47
C LEU A 25 -1.25 -5.65 -25.62
N GLU A 26 -0.72 -5.78 -26.87
CA GLU A 26 -1.51 -6.21 -28.01
C GLU A 26 -2.29 -7.53 -27.79
N PRO A 27 -1.72 -8.55 -27.13
CA PRO A 27 -2.45 -9.79 -26.83
C PRO A 27 -3.66 -9.58 -25.91
N LEU A 28 -3.64 -8.51 -25.09
CA LEU A 28 -4.69 -8.15 -24.12
C LEU A 28 -5.65 -7.06 -24.65
N ARG A 29 -5.53 -6.67 -25.91
CA ARG A 29 -6.27 -5.55 -26.50
C ARG A 29 -7.78 -5.64 -26.29
N GLN A 30 -8.35 -6.83 -26.36
CA GLN A 30 -9.80 -7.05 -26.20
C GLN A 30 -10.26 -6.90 -24.74
N GLU A 31 -9.32 -7.00 -23.79
CA GLU A 31 -9.56 -6.90 -22.35
C GLU A 31 -9.13 -5.53 -21.79
N LEU A 32 -8.56 -4.67 -22.64
CA LEU A 32 -7.99 -3.38 -22.26
C LEU A 32 -8.93 -2.23 -22.58
N THR A 33 -9.18 -1.39 -21.60
CA THR A 33 -9.87 -0.08 -21.79
C THR A 33 -8.98 1.04 -21.31
N VAL A 34 -8.65 1.98 -22.20
CA VAL A 34 -7.86 3.16 -21.87
C VAL A 34 -8.75 4.38 -21.81
N PHE A 35 -8.79 5.02 -20.65
CA PHE A 35 -9.50 6.26 -20.43
C PHE A 35 -8.57 7.46 -20.65
N SER A 36 -9.00 8.41 -21.45
CA SER A 36 -8.30 9.69 -21.66
C SER A 36 -9.22 10.87 -21.39
N GLY A 37 -8.65 12.05 -21.23
CA GLY A 37 -9.42 13.28 -20.99
C GLY A 37 -9.99 13.42 -19.57
N LEU A 38 -9.72 12.48 -18.68
CA LEU A 38 -10.08 12.60 -17.27
C LEU A 38 -9.05 13.47 -16.54
N SER A 39 -9.50 14.22 -15.57
CA SER A 39 -8.61 15.01 -14.69
C SER A 39 -9.24 15.19 -13.32
N ASN A 40 -8.38 15.28 -12.31
CA ASN A 40 -8.79 15.69 -10.97
C ASN A 40 -8.55 17.22 -10.85
N PRO A 41 -9.60 18.05 -10.68
CA PRO A 41 -9.44 19.49 -10.52
C PRO A 41 -8.59 19.90 -9.33
N ALA A 42 -8.62 19.15 -8.23
CA ALA A 42 -7.88 19.44 -7.01
C ALA A 42 -6.35 19.43 -7.23
N VAL A 43 -5.87 18.57 -8.13
CA VAL A 43 -4.42 18.43 -8.38
C VAL A 43 -3.85 19.40 -9.40
N ARG A 44 -4.71 20.16 -10.11
CA ARG A 44 -4.24 21.05 -11.18
C ARG A 44 -3.34 22.19 -10.71
N ARG A 45 -3.43 22.54 -9.43
CA ARG A 45 -2.62 23.61 -8.81
C ARG A 45 -1.30 23.11 -8.24
N VAL A 46 -1.13 21.79 -8.15
CA VAL A 46 0.05 21.16 -7.55
C VAL A 46 1.08 20.85 -8.63
N HIS A 47 2.34 21.06 -8.31
CA HIS A 47 3.45 20.77 -9.23
C HIS A 47 3.46 19.28 -9.63
N GLY A 48 3.77 18.98 -10.90
CA GLY A 48 3.68 17.64 -11.47
C GLY A 48 4.43 16.55 -10.69
N HIS A 49 5.58 16.87 -10.09
CA HIS A 49 6.32 15.92 -9.26
C HIS A 49 5.72 15.67 -7.87
N ALA A 50 4.78 16.50 -7.43
CA ALA A 50 4.09 16.34 -6.16
C ALA A 50 2.73 15.64 -6.29
N ASN A 51 2.33 15.22 -7.49
CA ASN A 51 1.01 14.64 -7.75
C ASN A 51 0.88 13.17 -7.32
N ALA A 52 1.97 12.47 -7.04
CA ALA A 52 1.95 11.09 -6.56
C ALA A 52 1.12 10.95 -5.27
N ASP A 53 1.26 11.93 -4.38
CA ASP A 53 0.54 11.97 -3.10
C ASP A 53 -0.99 11.97 -3.26
N GLN A 54 -1.48 12.41 -4.41
CA GLN A 54 -2.91 12.59 -4.70
C GLN A 54 -3.48 11.51 -5.63
N PHE A 55 -2.62 10.62 -6.12
CA PHE A 55 -3.01 9.64 -7.15
C PHE A 55 -4.17 8.73 -6.68
N LEU A 56 -4.08 8.20 -5.48
CA LEU A 56 -5.11 7.33 -4.90
C LEU A 56 -6.03 8.04 -3.89
N THR A 57 -5.71 9.25 -3.47
CA THR A 57 -6.54 10.01 -2.52
C THR A 57 -7.49 10.96 -3.20
N GLY A 58 -7.12 11.50 -4.36
CA GLY A 58 -7.87 12.56 -5.04
C GLY A 58 -7.96 13.86 -4.24
N ALA A 59 -7.23 13.99 -3.15
CA ALA A 59 -7.32 15.12 -2.23
C ALA A 59 -6.66 16.39 -2.78
N ASP A 60 -7.10 17.55 -2.34
CA ASP A 60 -6.38 18.81 -2.48
C ASP A 60 -5.35 18.89 -1.33
N THR A 61 -4.11 18.55 -1.60
CA THR A 61 -3.04 18.58 -0.60
C THR A 61 -2.49 19.99 -0.34
N GLY A 62 -3.09 21.01 -0.97
CA GLY A 62 -2.62 22.39 -0.95
C GLY A 62 -1.41 22.62 -1.85
N ALA A 63 -1.45 23.67 -2.67
CA ALA A 63 -0.29 24.08 -3.49
C ALA A 63 0.75 24.79 -2.64
N ASP A 64 0.26 25.69 -1.78
CA ASP A 64 1.02 26.55 -0.88
C ASP A 64 0.40 26.49 0.50
N GLY A 65 1.16 26.25 1.54
CA GLY A 65 0.67 26.18 2.92
C GLY A 65 0.74 24.80 3.55
N ASP A 66 -0.10 24.56 4.55
CA ASP A 66 -0.11 23.32 5.31
C ASP A 66 -0.52 22.13 4.42
N TYR A 67 0.33 21.10 4.44
CA TYR A 67 0.07 19.86 3.73
C TYR A 67 -1.01 19.05 4.45
N GLN A 68 -2.08 18.72 3.74
CA GLN A 68 -3.13 17.83 4.22
C GLN A 68 -3.48 16.81 3.15
N ASN A 69 -3.67 15.57 3.55
CA ASN A 69 -4.09 14.51 2.66
C ASN A 69 -5.29 13.74 3.25
N SER A 70 -5.85 12.81 2.53
CA SER A 70 -6.98 11.98 2.95
C SER A 70 -6.67 10.50 2.77
N ILE A 71 -7.60 9.65 3.19
CA ILE A 71 -7.49 8.21 2.97
C ILE A 71 -7.41 7.89 1.48
N SER A 72 -6.53 6.98 1.11
CA SER A 72 -6.41 6.50 -0.26
C SER A 72 -7.42 5.39 -0.59
N LEU A 73 -7.79 5.28 -1.87
CA LEU A 73 -8.80 4.33 -2.35
C LEU A 73 -8.45 2.87 -2.01
N ASP A 74 -7.18 2.49 -2.13
CA ASP A 74 -6.70 1.16 -1.76
C ASP A 74 -6.92 0.86 -0.27
N GLN A 75 -6.79 1.85 0.62
CA GLN A 75 -7.02 1.69 2.05
C GLN A 75 -8.51 1.66 2.41
N VAL A 76 -9.36 2.38 1.67
CA VAL A 76 -10.82 2.23 1.78
C VAL A 76 -11.22 0.80 1.41
N PHE A 77 -10.71 0.27 0.31
CA PHE A 77 -10.94 -1.11 -0.12
C PHE A 77 -10.38 -2.12 0.90
N ALA A 78 -9.16 -1.91 1.38
CA ALA A 78 -8.50 -2.76 2.38
C ALA A 78 -9.29 -2.83 3.70
N ALA A 79 -9.93 -1.74 4.11
CA ALA A 79 -10.80 -1.74 5.29
C ALA A 79 -12.04 -2.64 5.12
N HIS A 80 -12.49 -2.85 3.89
CA HIS A 80 -13.61 -3.75 3.58
C HIS A 80 -13.15 -5.19 3.33
N ALA A 81 -12.34 -5.41 2.29
CA ALA A 81 -11.91 -6.74 1.84
C ALA A 81 -10.84 -7.37 2.77
N GLY A 82 -9.95 -6.55 3.32
CA GLY A 82 -8.84 -7.00 4.15
C GLY A 82 -9.22 -7.61 5.50
N LYS A 83 -10.50 -7.64 5.85
CA LYS A 83 -10.98 -8.33 7.07
C LYS A 83 -10.81 -9.85 6.99
N HIS A 84 -10.80 -10.38 5.79
CA HIS A 84 -10.76 -11.81 5.49
C HIS A 84 -9.37 -12.30 5.07
N THR A 85 -8.37 -11.43 5.04
CA THR A 85 -7.03 -11.74 4.59
C THR A 85 -6.00 -11.59 5.72
N ARG A 86 -4.87 -12.29 5.61
CA ARG A 86 -3.74 -12.19 6.56
C ARG A 86 -3.17 -10.76 6.57
N HIS A 87 -2.94 -10.20 5.40
CA HIS A 87 -2.53 -8.82 5.22
C HIS A 87 -3.68 -8.04 4.58
N SER A 88 -4.10 -6.93 5.19
CA SER A 88 -5.19 -6.11 4.65
C SER A 88 -4.81 -5.40 3.36
N SER A 89 -3.55 -5.00 3.25
CA SER A 89 -2.95 -4.38 2.08
C SER A 89 -1.45 -4.64 2.07
N LEU A 90 -0.87 -4.61 0.89
CA LEU A 90 0.57 -4.65 0.67
C LEU A 90 0.97 -3.36 -0.06
N VAL A 91 1.73 -2.53 0.61
CA VAL A 91 2.21 -1.26 0.05
C VAL A 91 3.68 -1.42 -0.34
N MET A 92 3.96 -1.24 -1.62
CA MET A 92 5.28 -1.45 -2.19
C MET A 92 5.72 -0.24 -3.01
N SER A 93 7.03 0.01 -3.06
CA SER A 93 7.62 1.01 -3.94
C SER A 93 9.06 0.64 -4.30
N THR A 94 9.70 1.42 -5.15
CA THR A 94 11.11 1.22 -5.51
C THR A 94 12.09 1.72 -4.44
N ASP A 95 11.68 2.70 -3.64
CA ASP A 95 12.56 3.36 -2.67
C ASP A 95 12.24 3.01 -1.21
N GLY A 96 11.02 2.53 -0.96
CA GLY A 96 10.55 2.21 0.38
C GLY A 96 10.25 3.42 1.28
N GLY A 97 9.67 3.14 2.45
CA GLY A 97 9.32 4.18 3.41
C GLY A 97 8.16 5.08 2.97
N THR A 98 8.12 6.29 3.48
CA THR A 98 7.03 7.25 3.22
C THR A 98 7.44 8.39 2.28
N GLY A 99 8.73 8.68 2.17
CA GLY A 99 9.20 9.91 1.49
C GLY A 99 8.91 11.16 2.32
N SER A 100 8.67 12.27 1.64
CA SER A 100 8.33 13.56 2.22
C SER A 100 7.00 14.08 1.67
N PRO A 101 6.34 15.02 2.34
CA PRO A 101 5.18 15.72 1.77
C PRO A 101 5.53 16.29 0.39
N ARG A 102 4.64 16.09 -0.59
CA ARG A 102 4.86 16.47 -2.01
C ARG A 102 6.03 15.78 -2.71
N GLY A 103 6.54 14.68 -2.13
CA GLY A 103 7.62 13.84 -2.66
C GLY A 103 7.50 12.44 -2.05
N SER A 104 6.31 11.87 -2.07
CA SER A 104 6.00 10.60 -1.42
C SER A 104 6.62 9.41 -2.15
N HIS A 105 7.12 8.46 -1.37
CA HIS A 105 7.52 7.13 -1.82
C HIS A 105 6.40 6.10 -1.71
N THR A 106 5.20 6.52 -1.32
CA THR A 106 4.01 5.69 -1.21
C THR A 106 2.81 6.38 -1.85
N LEU A 107 1.87 5.59 -2.36
CA LEU A 107 0.58 6.08 -2.87
C LEU A 107 -0.55 5.83 -1.87
N SER A 108 -0.25 5.13 -0.76
CA SER A 108 -1.23 4.68 0.22
C SER A 108 -1.22 5.56 1.46
N TYR A 109 -2.40 6.00 1.86
CA TYR A 109 -2.61 6.90 3.00
C TYR A 109 -3.70 6.36 3.93
N ASP A 110 -3.48 6.45 5.22
CA ASP A 110 -4.43 6.03 6.25
C ASP A 110 -5.64 6.98 6.35
N ARG A 111 -6.55 6.70 7.28
CA ARG A 111 -7.78 7.52 7.51
C ARG A 111 -7.50 8.95 7.92
N ASN A 112 -6.33 9.22 8.47
CA ASN A 112 -5.91 10.54 8.92
C ASN A 112 -5.07 11.27 7.86
N GLY A 113 -4.99 10.71 6.64
CA GLY A 113 -4.15 11.26 5.57
C GLY A 113 -2.66 11.11 5.81
N ARG A 114 -2.23 10.16 6.67
CA ARG A 114 -0.82 9.88 6.94
C ARG A 114 -0.33 8.82 5.95
N PRO A 115 0.89 9.01 5.38
CA PRO A 115 1.43 8.04 4.43
C PRO A 115 1.74 6.71 5.11
N ILE A 116 1.36 5.61 4.46
CA ILE A 116 1.69 4.25 4.91
C ILE A 116 3.04 3.88 4.32
N PRO A 117 4.03 3.48 5.15
CA PRO A 117 5.35 3.11 4.65
C PRO A 117 5.28 1.96 3.64
N ALA A 118 5.93 2.14 2.50
CA ALA A 118 6.06 1.11 1.49
C ALA A 118 7.27 0.20 1.76
N GLU A 119 7.14 -1.08 1.45
CA GLU A 119 8.27 -2.02 1.43
C GLU A 119 8.87 -2.07 0.02
N HIS A 120 10.20 -2.12 -0.07
CA HIS A 120 10.92 -2.13 -1.33
C HIS A 120 11.87 -3.32 -1.50
N LYS A 121 12.09 -4.12 -0.46
CA LYS A 121 12.98 -5.26 -0.51
C LYS A 121 12.22 -6.54 -0.88
N PRO A 122 12.48 -7.14 -2.08
CA PRO A 122 11.77 -8.33 -2.52
C PRO A 122 11.82 -9.46 -1.51
N LYS A 123 13.00 -9.69 -0.89
CA LYS A 123 13.18 -10.69 0.16
C LYS A 123 12.26 -10.48 1.35
N ARG A 124 12.13 -9.23 1.81
CA ARG A 124 11.24 -8.92 2.95
C ARG A 124 9.77 -9.08 2.60
N ILE A 125 9.38 -8.70 1.37
CA ILE A 125 8.03 -8.92 0.87
C ILE A 125 7.72 -10.40 0.81
N PHE A 126 8.63 -11.20 0.25
CA PHE A 126 8.50 -12.66 0.21
C PHE A 126 8.37 -13.27 1.60
N ASP A 127 9.26 -12.90 2.51
CA ASP A 127 9.23 -13.41 3.89
C ASP A 127 7.92 -13.06 4.61
N MET A 128 7.43 -11.84 4.43
CA MET A 128 6.15 -11.40 5.00
C MET A 128 4.96 -12.21 4.47
N LEU A 129 4.96 -12.56 3.19
CA LEU A 129 3.85 -13.26 2.54
C LEU A 129 3.89 -14.77 2.74
N PHE A 130 5.06 -15.39 2.65
CA PHE A 130 5.21 -16.84 2.47
C PHE A 130 6.05 -17.54 3.56
N VAL A 131 6.73 -16.79 4.43
CA VAL A 131 7.50 -17.38 5.52
C VAL A 131 6.71 -17.29 6.82
N LYS A 132 6.60 -18.42 7.51
CA LYS A 132 5.92 -18.49 8.81
C LYS A 132 6.75 -17.77 9.87
N ASP A 133 6.07 -17.01 10.72
CA ASP A 133 6.68 -16.42 11.89
C ASP A 133 7.38 -17.49 12.77
N GLY A 134 8.52 -17.11 13.36
CA GLY A 134 9.29 -18.03 14.22
C GLY A 134 8.52 -18.46 15.48
N PRO A 135 9.05 -19.43 16.23
CA PRO A 135 8.38 -20.06 17.37
C PRO A 135 7.97 -19.06 18.47
N ASP A 136 8.68 -17.94 18.59
CA ASP A 136 8.39 -16.91 19.59
C ASP A 136 7.34 -15.88 19.16
N ALA A 137 6.73 -16.04 17.99
CA ALA A 137 5.78 -15.07 17.46
C ALA A 137 4.58 -14.85 18.38
N ALA A 138 4.01 -15.91 18.93
CA ALA A 138 2.91 -15.83 19.89
C ALA A 138 3.31 -15.03 21.14
N HIS A 139 4.50 -15.26 21.67
CA HIS A 139 5.02 -14.54 22.83
C HIS A 139 5.24 -13.05 22.51
N ARG A 140 5.85 -12.72 21.38
CA ARG A 140 6.05 -11.33 20.94
C ARG A 140 4.71 -10.60 20.76
N LEU A 141 3.70 -11.25 20.18
CA LEU A 141 2.36 -10.66 20.01
C LEU A 141 1.68 -10.43 21.38
N ALA A 142 1.85 -11.35 22.33
CA ALA A 142 1.30 -11.20 23.68
C ALA A 142 1.96 -10.02 24.42
N LEU A 143 3.30 -9.89 24.35
CA LEU A 143 4.02 -8.76 24.93
C LEU A 143 3.61 -7.44 24.30
N SER A 144 3.46 -7.38 22.97
CA SER A 144 3.02 -6.18 22.28
C SER A 144 1.62 -5.77 22.70
N GLN A 145 0.71 -6.71 22.86
CA GLN A 145 -0.63 -6.42 23.34
C GLN A 145 -0.63 -5.88 24.78
N SER A 146 0.11 -6.52 25.70
CA SER A 146 0.22 -6.06 27.07
C SER A 146 0.74 -4.60 27.15
N ALA A 147 1.77 -4.28 26.36
CA ALA A 147 2.29 -2.92 26.29
C ALA A 147 1.27 -1.90 25.76
N LEU A 148 0.40 -2.30 24.82
CA LEU A 148 -0.66 -1.42 24.33
C LEU A 148 -1.79 -1.24 25.35
N ASP A 149 -2.14 -2.29 26.09
CA ASP A 149 -3.15 -2.23 27.16
C ASP A 149 -2.70 -1.26 28.27
N ASP A 150 -1.43 -1.36 28.71
CA ASP A 150 -0.83 -0.47 29.70
C ASP A 150 -0.85 1.01 29.22
N LEU A 151 -0.45 1.22 27.97
CA LEU A 151 -0.44 2.54 27.34
C LEU A 151 -1.85 3.14 27.23
N MET A 152 -2.86 2.33 26.93
CA MET A 152 -4.26 2.76 26.85
C MET A 152 -4.81 3.14 28.22
N GLU A 153 -4.42 2.46 29.29
CA GLU A 153 -4.81 2.81 30.65
C GLU A 153 -4.20 4.15 31.09
N ASP A 154 -2.89 4.33 30.88
CA ASP A 154 -2.18 5.58 31.16
C ASP A 154 -2.77 6.76 30.39
N ALA A 155 -3.06 6.56 29.11
CA ALA A 155 -3.64 7.60 28.26
C ALA A 155 -5.05 8.02 28.70
N ARG A 156 -5.90 7.09 29.13
CA ARG A 156 -7.23 7.41 29.71
C ARG A 156 -7.12 8.22 30.99
N SER A 157 -6.10 7.94 31.80
CA SER A 157 -5.81 8.72 33.00
C SER A 157 -5.39 10.14 32.65
N LEU A 158 -4.46 10.30 31.71
CA LEU A 158 -3.95 11.58 31.26
C LEU A 158 -5.04 12.45 30.60
N GLN A 159 -5.92 11.85 29.79
CA GLN A 159 -6.98 12.56 29.05
C GLN A 159 -7.85 13.46 29.94
N ARG A 160 -8.07 13.05 31.19
CA ARG A 160 -8.89 13.78 32.15
C ARG A 160 -8.26 15.11 32.64
N SER A 161 -6.95 15.24 32.48
CA SER A 161 -6.19 16.41 32.94
C SER A 161 -5.80 17.37 31.82
N LEU A 162 -6.05 17.01 30.57
CA LEU A 162 -5.61 17.77 29.40
C LEU A 162 -6.60 18.86 28.97
N SER A 163 -6.10 19.90 28.30
CA SER A 163 -6.92 20.86 27.56
C SER A 163 -7.69 20.19 26.42
N LYS A 164 -8.76 20.80 25.91
CA LYS A 164 -9.55 20.26 24.78
C LYS A 164 -8.68 19.96 23.55
N ARG A 165 -7.77 20.87 23.20
CA ARG A 165 -6.85 20.71 22.06
C ARG A 165 -5.92 19.51 22.26
N ASP A 166 -5.38 19.36 23.46
CA ASP A 166 -4.49 18.24 23.77
C ASP A 166 -5.25 16.92 23.83
N GLN A 167 -6.53 16.93 24.25
CA GLN A 167 -7.41 15.77 24.20
C GLN A 167 -7.67 15.32 22.75
N GLU A 168 -7.83 16.25 21.81
CA GLU A 168 -7.98 15.94 20.37
C GLU A 168 -6.72 15.26 19.85
N THR A 169 -5.54 15.83 20.12
CA THR A 169 -4.24 15.25 19.73
C THR A 169 -4.03 13.86 20.35
N LEU A 170 -4.36 13.70 21.64
CA LEU A 170 -4.27 12.41 22.31
C LEU A 170 -5.26 11.39 21.70
N SER A 171 -6.46 11.83 21.32
CA SER A 171 -7.46 10.96 20.69
C SER A 171 -7.00 10.44 19.33
N GLU A 172 -6.34 11.28 18.53
CA GLU A 172 -5.71 10.85 17.27
C GLU A 172 -4.60 9.81 17.50
N TYR A 173 -3.76 10.03 18.53
CA TYR A 173 -2.74 9.07 18.92
C TYR A 173 -3.35 7.73 19.34
N LEU A 174 -4.39 7.78 20.21
CA LEU A 174 -5.10 6.58 20.66
C LEU A 174 -5.79 5.83 19.52
N GLN A 175 -6.21 6.53 18.46
CA GLN A 175 -6.71 5.85 17.28
C GLN A 175 -5.61 5.02 16.59
N SER A 176 -4.37 5.52 16.50
CA SER A 176 -3.25 4.76 15.93
C SER A 176 -2.87 3.54 16.78
N VAL A 177 -3.04 3.63 18.10
CA VAL A 177 -2.87 2.48 19.01
C VAL A 177 -3.92 1.41 18.73
N ARG A 178 -5.19 1.78 18.60
CA ARG A 178 -6.28 0.84 18.24
C ARG A 178 -6.06 0.18 16.89
N ASP A 179 -5.58 0.93 15.90
CA ASP A 179 -5.25 0.35 14.59
C ASP A 179 -4.13 -0.70 14.70
N THR A 180 -3.21 -0.50 15.65
CA THR A 180 -2.15 -1.48 15.96
C THR A 180 -2.71 -2.70 16.70
N GLU A 181 -3.62 -2.54 17.65
CA GLU A 181 -4.32 -3.65 18.30
C GLU A 181 -5.04 -4.53 17.26
N VAL A 182 -5.75 -3.93 16.32
CA VAL A 182 -6.43 -4.67 15.24
C VAL A 182 -5.43 -5.48 14.40
N LYS A 183 -4.23 -4.94 14.14
CA LYS A 183 -3.16 -5.67 13.43
C LYS A 183 -2.63 -6.84 14.24
N ILE A 184 -2.43 -6.68 15.55
CA ILE A 184 -1.98 -7.74 16.45
C ILE A 184 -3.03 -8.86 16.52
N GLU A 185 -4.31 -8.52 16.71
CA GLU A 185 -5.39 -9.50 16.74
C GLU A 185 -5.52 -10.27 15.42
N ARG A 186 -5.31 -9.61 14.30
CA ARG A 186 -5.24 -10.28 13.00
C ARG A 186 -4.06 -11.24 12.95
N SER A 187 -2.87 -10.81 13.31
CA SER A 187 -1.66 -11.66 13.33
C SER A 187 -1.87 -12.90 14.21
N LYS A 188 -2.52 -12.76 15.38
CA LYS A 188 -2.86 -13.90 16.23
C LYS A 188 -3.79 -14.91 15.56
N ARG A 189 -4.82 -14.42 14.86
CA ARG A 189 -5.77 -15.31 14.14
C ARG A 189 -5.08 -16.13 13.06
N TRP A 190 -4.09 -15.53 12.36
CA TRP A 190 -3.37 -16.17 11.27
C TRP A 190 -2.14 -16.97 11.71
N LEU A 191 -1.74 -16.89 12.97
CA LEU A 191 -0.52 -17.52 13.49
C LEU A 191 -0.48 -19.04 13.26
N ASN A 192 -1.63 -19.72 13.40
CA ASN A 192 -1.75 -21.16 13.26
C ASN A 192 -2.30 -21.63 11.90
N ILE A 193 -2.65 -20.70 11.02
CA ILE A 193 -3.13 -21.03 9.67
C ILE A 193 -1.91 -21.37 8.81
N PRO A 194 -1.91 -22.51 8.09
CA PRO A 194 -0.83 -22.85 7.19
C PRO A 194 -0.67 -21.78 6.11
N LEU A 195 0.58 -21.50 5.74
CA LEU A 195 0.88 -20.64 4.60
C LEU A 195 0.93 -21.48 3.33
N PRO A 196 0.54 -20.91 2.17
CA PRO A 196 0.66 -21.59 0.90
C PRO A 196 2.13 -21.90 0.60
N GLN A 197 2.37 -23.07 0.04
CA GLN A 197 3.69 -23.45 -0.44
C GLN A 197 3.85 -22.96 -1.87
N VAL A 198 4.78 -22.05 -2.08
CA VAL A 198 5.05 -21.45 -3.38
C VAL A 198 6.43 -21.85 -3.89
N LYS A 199 6.56 -22.09 -5.19
CA LYS A 199 7.85 -22.30 -5.86
C LYS A 199 8.41 -20.94 -6.27
N ALA A 200 9.46 -20.51 -5.56
CA ALA A 200 10.07 -19.21 -5.75
C ALA A 200 11.55 -19.27 -6.18
N ASP A 201 12.05 -20.44 -6.58
CA ASP A 201 13.46 -20.66 -6.94
C ASP A 201 13.91 -19.82 -8.15
N HIS A 202 12.95 -19.37 -8.96
CA HIS A 202 13.18 -18.50 -10.12
C HIS A 202 13.30 -17.02 -9.76
N LEU A 203 12.92 -16.63 -8.55
CA LEU A 203 12.92 -15.22 -8.12
C LEU A 203 14.30 -14.81 -7.61
N ASN A 204 14.80 -13.67 -8.09
CA ASN A 204 16.00 -13.05 -7.54
C ASN A 204 15.60 -12.12 -6.36
N LEU A 205 15.43 -12.69 -5.17
CA LEU A 205 14.95 -11.98 -4.01
C LEU A 205 15.96 -10.96 -3.42
N ASP A 206 17.23 -11.08 -3.77
CA ASP A 206 18.29 -10.17 -3.30
C ASP A 206 18.58 -9.03 -4.29
N ILE A 207 17.79 -8.94 -5.36
CA ILE A 207 17.92 -7.88 -6.36
C ILE A 207 17.69 -6.49 -5.75
N THR A 208 18.45 -5.50 -6.23
CA THR A 208 18.34 -4.11 -5.80
C THR A 208 17.88 -3.22 -6.97
N PRO A 209 17.38 -1.99 -6.70
CA PRO A 209 16.98 -1.04 -7.74
C PRO A 209 18.10 -0.60 -8.70
N GLU A 210 19.35 -0.97 -8.45
CA GLU A 210 20.50 -0.72 -9.34
C GLU A 210 20.37 -1.46 -10.69
N ASP A 211 19.66 -2.62 -10.70
CA ASP A 211 19.16 -3.25 -11.93
C ASP A 211 17.62 -3.06 -11.98
N PRO A 212 17.14 -1.93 -12.51
CA PRO A 212 15.72 -1.58 -12.43
C PRO A 212 14.81 -2.53 -13.20
N ARG A 213 15.31 -3.14 -14.28
CA ARG A 213 14.51 -4.08 -15.07
C ARG A 213 14.24 -5.36 -14.29
N THR A 214 15.28 -6.02 -13.82
CA THR A 214 15.16 -7.26 -13.05
C THR A 214 14.44 -7.01 -11.71
N PHE A 215 14.70 -5.86 -11.09
CA PHE A 215 14.03 -5.47 -9.86
C PHE A 215 12.50 -5.34 -10.05
N LEU A 216 12.06 -4.58 -11.04
CA LEU A 216 10.63 -4.42 -11.33
C LEU A 216 9.98 -5.75 -11.73
N GLN A 217 10.67 -6.56 -12.54
CA GLN A 217 10.19 -7.89 -12.91
C GLN A 217 9.96 -8.75 -11.66
N THR A 218 10.93 -8.83 -10.75
CA THR A 218 10.81 -9.59 -9.49
C THR A 218 9.66 -9.08 -8.62
N MET A 219 9.46 -7.75 -8.53
CA MET A 219 8.36 -7.17 -7.79
C MET A 219 6.99 -7.56 -8.37
N TYR A 220 6.83 -7.57 -9.70
CA TYR A 220 5.61 -8.02 -10.36
C TYR A 220 5.39 -9.53 -10.23
N GLU A 221 6.44 -10.34 -10.32
CA GLU A 221 6.37 -11.79 -10.12
C GLU A 221 5.94 -12.14 -8.69
N LEU A 222 6.40 -11.39 -7.68
CA LEU A 222 5.91 -11.53 -6.30
C LEU A 222 4.40 -11.22 -6.19
N CYS A 223 3.91 -10.18 -6.89
CA CYS A 223 2.49 -9.89 -6.94
C CYS A 223 1.69 -11.02 -7.58
N LEU A 224 2.16 -11.55 -8.72
CA LEU A 224 1.52 -12.66 -9.42
C LEU A 224 1.49 -13.92 -8.55
N LEU A 225 2.59 -14.24 -7.89
CA LEU A 225 2.69 -15.40 -7.01
C LEU A 225 1.68 -15.34 -5.85
N TYR A 226 1.46 -14.14 -5.30
CA TYR A 226 0.48 -13.93 -4.23
C TYR A 226 -0.97 -13.97 -4.73
N THR A 227 -1.24 -13.51 -5.96
CA THR A 227 -2.61 -13.37 -6.47
C THR A 227 -3.11 -14.59 -7.23
N SER A 228 -2.22 -15.44 -7.80
CA SER A 228 -2.62 -16.56 -8.64
C SER A 228 -2.82 -17.87 -7.87
N ASP A 229 -1.84 -18.29 -7.08
CA ASP A 229 -1.89 -19.62 -6.44
C ASP A 229 -2.24 -19.56 -4.95
N ALA A 230 -1.74 -18.53 -4.26
CA ALA A 230 -1.93 -18.42 -2.82
C ALA A 230 -3.32 -17.94 -2.42
N ALA A 231 -4.01 -17.19 -3.29
CA ALA A 231 -5.34 -16.68 -3.02
C ALA A 231 -6.42 -17.76 -3.14
N ASP A 232 -6.28 -18.71 -4.07
CA ASP A 232 -7.27 -19.78 -4.30
C ASP A 232 -7.27 -20.83 -3.19
N GLU A 233 -6.13 -21.09 -2.55
CA GLU A 233 -6.06 -22.03 -1.41
C GLU A 233 -6.58 -21.43 -0.09
N LEU A 234 -6.52 -20.10 0.05
CA LEU A 234 -6.95 -19.40 1.27
C LEU A 234 -8.45 -19.03 1.27
N CYS A 235 -9.11 -19.13 0.12
CA CYS A 235 -10.54 -18.87 -0.03
C CYS A 235 -11.42 -20.14 0.06
N ARG A 236 -10.83 -21.30 0.29
CA ARG A 236 -11.51 -22.57 0.58
C ARG A 236 -11.45 -22.87 2.07
#